data_16821f65ec48b87ab14c3f57ee6599bb
#
_entry.id   16821f65ec48b87ab14c3f57ee6599bb
#
_cell.length_a   1.000
_cell.length_b   1.000
_cell.length_c   1.000
_cell.angle_alpha   90.00
_cell.angle_beta   90.00
_cell.angle_gamma   90.00
#
_symmetry.space_group_name_H-M   'P 1'
#
loop_
_entity.id
_entity.type
_entity.pdbx_description
1 polymer ?
#
loop_
_entity_poly.entity_id
_entity_poly.type
_entity_poly.pdbx_seq_one_letter_code
_entity_poly.pdbx_strand_id
1 'polypeptide(L)'
;MGFKFHGRSIYARLLGHITPYRRIFALAIVSMLALAATEWMLPALLKYLIDEEFDQAAAGTALTIPLLLIGLFTARGVLSYVSSVATQWISHRIVMDLRGMMFANLVDLPATFFDHRAVGTLISKFTFDVTQVSQATTRVLTVVVKDSAVIVALLCYLFYLNWGLAGLLLILAPPIGLVMYRVSRRMREKSRQLQASIGRLNQIAEESIRGHREIKIYAGREFEIGRFRTAINDARRFQMKVVQTAAATVPIIQFLIACGIAAMIVLALRDSAAGAMSRSDFIAFVTATALLLAPTKRLTGINEFLQRGIAAAESVFALIDEAREPSDGIRLERVRGDIEFRDVCVRY
;
A
#
# COMPACT_ATOMS: atom_id res chain seq x y z
N MET A 1 9.81 8.03 21.79
CA MET A 1 8.89 9.14 21.46
C MET A 1 9.39 10.02 20.31
N GLY A 2 10.62 9.86 19.79
CA GLY A 2 11.23 10.64 18.71
C GLY A 2 10.83 10.27 17.25
N PHE A 3 10.22 9.12 17.04
CA PHE A 3 9.90 8.60 15.68
C PHE A 3 8.79 9.37 14.92
N LYS A 4 7.92 10.08 15.63
CA LYS A 4 6.78 10.79 14.99
C LYS A 4 7.16 12.12 14.30
N PHE A 5 8.25 12.76 14.68
CA PHE A 5 8.66 14.04 14.11
C PHE A 5 9.50 13.89 12.82
N HIS A 6 10.32 12.83 12.70
CA HIS A 6 11.14 12.58 11.51
C HIS A 6 10.29 12.22 10.26
N GLY A 7 9.29 11.37 10.43
CA GLY A 7 8.42 10.99 9.31
C GLY A 7 7.66 12.16 8.68
N ARG A 8 7.26 13.17 9.47
CA ARG A 8 6.55 14.36 8.96
C ARG A 8 7.42 15.23 8.07
N SER A 9 8.70 15.37 8.37
CA SER A 9 9.67 16.12 7.56
C SER A 9 9.96 15.42 6.23
N ILE A 10 10.03 14.10 6.22
CA ILE A 10 10.30 13.29 5.02
C ILE A 10 9.11 13.34 4.05
N TYR A 11 7.87 13.24 4.55
CA TYR A 11 6.70 13.43 3.70
C TYR A 11 6.60 14.83 3.12
N ALA A 12 6.88 15.86 3.91
CA ALA A 12 6.89 17.24 3.42
C ALA A 12 7.94 17.42 2.30
N ARG A 13 9.08 16.76 2.44
CA ARG A 13 10.15 16.77 1.45
C ARG A 13 9.75 16.01 0.17
N LEU A 14 9.13 14.83 0.29
CA LEU A 14 8.59 14.09 -0.85
C LEU A 14 7.49 14.87 -1.57
N LEU A 15 6.58 15.51 -0.84
CA LEU A 15 5.55 16.37 -1.40
C LEU A 15 6.14 17.59 -2.13
N GLY A 16 7.27 18.13 -1.64
CA GLY A 16 8.02 19.16 -2.32
C GLY A 16 8.47 18.77 -3.72
N HIS A 17 8.79 17.50 -3.97
CA HIS A 17 9.17 16.98 -5.28
C HIS A 17 7.98 16.81 -6.24
N ILE A 18 6.74 16.89 -5.73
CA ILE A 18 5.52 16.86 -6.56
C ILE A 18 5.19 18.26 -7.11
N THR A 19 5.64 19.31 -6.46
CA THR A 19 5.30 20.70 -6.83
C THR A 19 5.58 21.08 -8.28
N PRO A 20 6.67 20.62 -8.95
CA PRO A 20 6.92 20.88 -10.36
C PRO A 20 5.85 20.25 -11.26
N TYR A 21 5.22 19.16 -10.82
CA TYR A 21 4.27 18.35 -11.58
C TYR A 21 2.80 18.62 -11.21
N ARG A 22 2.52 19.78 -10.56
CA ARG A 22 1.20 20.13 -10.01
C ARG A 22 0.02 20.00 -10.99
N ARG A 23 0.24 20.25 -12.29
CA ARG A 23 -0.83 20.12 -13.32
C ARG A 23 -1.25 18.67 -13.52
N ILE A 24 -0.29 17.76 -13.63
CA ILE A 24 -0.57 16.32 -13.80
C ILE A 24 -1.08 15.73 -12.50
N PHE A 25 -0.60 16.22 -11.35
CA PHE A 25 -1.11 15.85 -10.04
C PHE A 25 -2.57 16.27 -9.85
N ALA A 26 -2.94 17.49 -10.24
CA ALA A 26 -4.32 17.96 -10.23
C ALA A 26 -5.20 17.10 -11.16
N LEU A 27 -4.72 16.78 -12.38
CA LEU A 27 -5.43 15.89 -13.30
C LEU A 27 -5.68 14.50 -12.69
N ALA A 28 -4.69 13.93 -12.01
CA ALA A 28 -4.82 12.64 -11.31
C ALA A 28 -5.89 12.72 -10.22
N ILE A 29 -5.86 13.76 -9.36
CA ILE A 29 -6.83 13.95 -8.29
C ILE A 29 -8.24 14.16 -8.86
N VAL A 30 -8.42 15.06 -9.83
CA VAL A 30 -9.73 15.33 -10.46
C VAL A 30 -10.30 14.06 -11.08
N SER A 31 -9.48 13.29 -11.81
CA SER A 31 -9.90 12.02 -12.40
C SER A 31 -10.27 10.98 -11.34
N MET A 32 -9.56 10.93 -10.20
CA MET A 32 -9.87 10.04 -9.07
C MET A 32 -11.20 10.43 -8.41
N LEU A 33 -11.43 11.72 -8.19
CA LEU A 33 -12.67 12.23 -7.60
C LEU A 33 -13.85 12.03 -8.55
N ALA A 34 -13.68 12.32 -9.84
CA ALA A 34 -14.69 12.05 -10.84
C ALA A 34 -15.04 10.56 -10.92
N LEU A 35 -14.03 9.68 -10.89
CA LEU A 35 -14.24 8.23 -10.86
C LEU A 35 -14.98 7.80 -9.58
N ALA A 36 -14.63 8.34 -8.42
CA ALA A 36 -15.32 8.09 -7.16
C ALA A 36 -16.80 8.57 -7.19
N ALA A 37 -17.04 9.72 -7.81
CA ALA A 37 -18.39 10.25 -7.99
C ALA A 37 -19.27 9.37 -8.90
N THR A 38 -18.71 8.52 -9.76
CA THR A 38 -19.49 7.57 -10.57
C THR A 38 -19.81 6.26 -9.84
N GLU A 39 -19.26 6.00 -8.63
CA GLU A 39 -19.40 4.72 -7.95
C GLU A 39 -20.84 4.44 -7.49
N TRP A 40 -21.54 5.47 -6.99
CA TRP A 40 -22.93 5.35 -6.58
C TRP A 40 -23.92 5.23 -7.76
N MET A 41 -23.48 5.58 -8.98
CA MET A 41 -24.35 5.52 -10.17
C MET A 41 -24.69 4.07 -10.53
N LEU A 42 -23.83 3.08 -10.20
CA LEU A 42 -24.11 1.67 -10.49
C LEU A 42 -25.30 1.14 -9.67
N PRO A 43 -25.34 1.27 -8.33
CA PRO A 43 -26.54 0.93 -7.55
C PRO A 43 -27.78 1.76 -7.95
N ALA A 44 -27.59 3.02 -8.31
CA ALA A 44 -28.69 3.88 -8.77
C ALA A 44 -29.29 3.41 -10.10
N LEU A 45 -28.46 2.99 -11.06
CA LEU A 45 -28.93 2.40 -12.32
C LEU A 45 -29.68 1.08 -12.09
N LEU A 46 -29.21 0.24 -11.16
CA LEU A 46 -29.91 -0.98 -10.79
C LEU A 46 -31.27 -0.70 -10.18
N LYS A 47 -31.37 0.34 -9.33
CA LYS A 47 -32.65 0.78 -8.79
C LYS A 47 -33.61 1.19 -9.91
N TYR A 48 -33.13 2.06 -10.82
CA TYR A 48 -33.91 2.55 -11.95
C TYR A 48 -34.41 1.40 -12.87
N LEU A 49 -33.55 0.43 -13.15
CA LEU A 49 -33.89 -0.77 -13.95
C LEU A 49 -35.03 -1.58 -13.31
N ILE A 50 -35.06 -1.68 -11.98
CA ILE A 50 -36.07 -2.49 -11.29
C ILE A 50 -37.39 -1.73 -11.16
N ASP A 51 -37.35 -0.40 -10.97
CA ASP A 51 -38.54 0.40 -10.77
C ASP A 51 -39.37 0.68 -12.07
N GLU A 52 -38.67 0.93 -13.20
CA GLU A 52 -39.39 1.44 -14.40
C GLU A 52 -39.57 0.43 -15.54
N GLU A 53 -38.70 -0.57 -15.72
CA GLU A 53 -38.75 -1.38 -16.94
C GLU A 53 -39.31 -2.79 -16.77
N PHE A 54 -39.41 -3.32 -15.57
CA PHE A 54 -40.06 -4.63 -15.36
C PHE A 54 -41.58 -4.55 -15.33
N ASP A 55 -42.14 -3.38 -15.01
CA ASP A 55 -43.62 -3.16 -14.98
C ASP A 55 -44.20 -2.52 -16.25
N GLN A 56 -43.40 -1.88 -17.09
CA GLN A 56 -43.85 -1.25 -18.34
C GLN A 56 -42.88 -1.54 -19.49
N ALA A 57 -43.01 -2.70 -20.11
CA ALA A 57 -42.29 -3.07 -21.33
C ALA A 57 -42.78 -2.25 -22.56
N ALA A 58 -42.65 -0.91 -22.51
CA ALA A 58 -42.86 -0.05 -23.67
C ALA A 58 -41.59 -0.12 -24.57
N ALA A 59 -41.78 -0.56 -25.81
CA ALA A 59 -40.73 -0.85 -26.80
C ALA A 59 -39.77 0.30 -27.12
N GLY A 60 -39.95 1.49 -26.57
CA GLY A 60 -39.10 2.66 -26.78
C GLY A 60 -37.98 2.87 -25.76
N THR A 61 -38.09 2.32 -24.56
CA THR A 61 -37.10 2.50 -23.47
C THR A 61 -36.10 1.37 -23.34
N ALA A 62 -36.31 0.25 -24.01
CA ALA A 62 -35.46 -0.95 -23.93
C ALA A 62 -33.98 -0.72 -24.27
N LEU A 63 -33.63 0.28 -25.08
CA LEU A 63 -32.26 0.62 -25.46
C LEU A 63 -31.61 1.70 -24.56
N THR A 64 -32.40 2.43 -23.79
CA THR A 64 -31.89 3.58 -23.01
C THR A 64 -30.98 3.15 -21.87
N ILE A 65 -31.37 2.11 -21.12
CA ILE A 65 -30.57 1.63 -19.99
C ILE A 65 -29.27 0.95 -20.43
N PRO A 66 -29.27 0.04 -21.45
CA PRO A 66 -28.03 -0.50 -22.00
C PRO A 66 -27.07 0.60 -22.51
N LEU A 67 -27.60 1.64 -23.17
CA LEU A 67 -26.82 2.78 -23.65
C LEU A 67 -26.21 3.60 -22.50
N LEU A 68 -26.99 3.90 -21.46
CA LEU A 68 -26.52 4.58 -20.25
C LEU A 68 -25.44 3.75 -19.54
N LEU A 69 -25.63 2.45 -19.47
CA LEU A 69 -24.68 1.53 -18.85
C LEU A 69 -23.35 1.50 -19.62
N ILE A 70 -23.41 1.38 -20.96
CA ILE A 70 -22.23 1.45 -21.84
C ILE A 70 -21.55 2.81 -21.69
N GLY A 71 -22.31 3.91 -21.70
CA GLY A 71 -21.79 5.27 -21.50
C GLY A 71 -21.10 5.44 -20.15
N LEU A 72 -21.72 4.96 -19.06
CA LEU A 72 -21.14 4.99 -17.72
C LEU A 72 -19.83 4.20 -17.67
N PHE A 73 -19.82 2.95 -18.15
CA PHE A 73 -18.60 2.13 -18.11
C PHE A 73 -17.50 2.68 -19.01
N THR A 74 -17.85 3.26 -20.16
CA THR A 74 -16.89 3.95 -21.04
C THR A 74 -16.28 5.17 -20.35
N ALA A 75 -17.11 6.02 -19.74
CA ALA A 75 -16.63 7.18 -18.97
C ALA A 75 -15.74 6.76 -17.79
N ARG A 76 -16.14 5.73 -17.03
CA ARG A 76 -15.34 5.15 -15.95
C ARG A 76 -14.01 4.57 -16.47
N GLY A 77 -14.03 3.91 -17.61
CA GLY A 77 -12.85 3.36 -18.26
C GLY A 77 -11.85 4.47 -18.61
N VAL A 78 -12.30 5.54 -19.24
CA VAL A 78 -11.48 6.71 -19.58
C VAL A 78 -10.93 7.38 -18.31
N LEU A 79 -11.77 7.66 -17.31
CA LEU A 79 -11.35 8.28 -16.04
C LEU A 79 -10.34 7.40 -15.30
N SER A 80 -10.56 6.09 -15.26
CA SER A 80 -9.64 5.13 -14.65
C SER A 80 -8.29 5.08 -15.36
N TYR A 81 -8.30 5.09 -16.69
CA TYR A 81 -7.09 5.15 -17.50
C TYR A 81 -6.30 6.42 -17.24
N VAL A 82 -6.95 7.60 -17.36
CA VAL A 82 -6.31 8.91 -17.13
C VAL A 82 -5.74 9.00 -15.71
N SER A 83 -6.52 8.61 -14.69
CA SER A 83 -6.08 8.59 -13.30
C SER A 83 -4.86 7.69 -13.09
N SER A 84 -4.89 6.46 -13.64
CA SER A 84 -3.81 5.49 -13.51
C SER A 84 -2.53 5.97 -14.20
N VAL A 85 -2.64 6.43 -15.45
CA VAL A 85 -1.49 6.94 -16.24
C VAL A 85 -0.89 8.17 -15.58
N ALA A 86 -1.72 9.15 -15.17
CA ALA A 86 -1.23 10.37 -14.53
C ALA A 86 -0.51 10.06 -13.21
N THR A 87 -1.06 9.17 -12.39
CA THR A 87 -0.45 8.77 -11.10
C THR A 87 0.88 8.03 -11.32
N GLN A 88 0.93 7.08 -12.25
CA GLN A 88 2.16 6.35 -12.58
C GLN A 88 3.22 7.26 -13.20
N TRP A 89 2.82 8.19 -14.05
CA TRP A 89 3.74 9.17 -14.63
C TRP A 89 4.43 10.01 -13.55
N ILE A 90 3.68 10.54 -12.58
CA ILE A 90 4.23 11.28 -11.45
C ILE A 90 5.20 10.41 -10.67
N SER A 91 4.79 9.18 -10.37
CA SER A 91 5.59 8.21 -9.62
C SER A 91 6.94 7.96 -10.29
N HIS A 92 6.95 7.72 -11.60
CA HIS A 92 8.17 7.48 -12.36
C HIS A 92 9.05 8.74 -12.49
N ARG A 93 8.45 9.94 -12.54
CA ARG A 93 9.22 11.20 -12.51
C ARG A 93 9.92 11.39 -11.16
N ILE A 94 9.22 11.14 -10.05
CA ILE A 94 9.84 11.19 -8.72
C ILE A 94 11.02 10.20 -8.63
N VAL A 95 10.86 8.98 -9.15
CA VAL A 95 11.96 7.99 -9.20
C VAL A 95 13.15 8.52 -10.00
N MET A 96 12.89 9.10 -11.16
CA MET A 96 13.94 9.67 -12.02
C MET A 96 14.69 10.80 -11.29
N ASP A 97 13.97 11.73 -10.68
CA ASP A 97 14.54 12.86 -9.96
C ASP A 97 15.37 12.41 -8.75
N LEU A 98 14.83 11.47 -7.94
CA LEU A 98 15.55 10.91 -6.80
C LEU A 98 16.82 10.17 -7.22
N ARG A 99 16.75 9.34 -8.27
CA ARG A 99 17.93 8.64 -8.80
C ARG A 99 18.99 9.63 -9.31
N GLY A 100 18.56 10.70 -9.99
CA GLY A 100 19.46 11.74 -10.46
C GLY A 100 20.19 12.43 -9.31
N MET A 101 19.46 12.81 -8.25
CA MET A 101 20.02 13.43 -7.06
C MET A 101 20.96 12.48 -6.30
N MET A 102 20.56 11.22 -6.12
CA MET A 102 21.40 10.20 -5.48
C MET A 102 22.71 10.01 -6.24
N PHE A 103 22.63 9.91 -7.58
CA PHE A 103 23.81 9.67 -8.39
C PHE A 103 24.74 10.89 -8.40
N ALA A 104 24.17 12.10 -8.53
CA ALA A 104 24.96 13.33 -8.45
C ALA A 104 25.71 13.47 -7.11
N ASN A 105 25.03 13.14 -5.99
CA ASN A 105 25.71 13.16 -4.70
C ASN A 105 26.75 12.03 -4.57
N LEU A 106 26.44 10.84 -5.07
CA LEU A 106 27.34 9.67 -5.00
C LEU A 106 28.70 9.95 -5.65
N VAL A 107 28.72 10.66 -6.78
CA VAL A 107 29.96 11.00 -7.51
C VAL A 107 30.81 12.01 -6.73
N ASP A 108 30.19 12.84 -5.91
CA ASP A 108 30.84 13.87 -5.10
C ASP A 108 31.26 13.37 -3.69
N LEU A 109 31.05 12.07 -3.37
CA LEU A 109 31.39 11.51 -2.06
C LEU A 109 32.88 11.19 -1.94
N PRO A 110 33.49 11.33 -0.73
CA PRO A 110 34.88 11.00 -0.49
C PRO A 110 35.15 9.49 -0.62
N ALA A 111 36.39 9.12 -1.01
CA ALA A 111 36.80 7.73 -1.18
C ALA A 111 36.57 6.88 0.08
N THR A 112 36.76 7.45 1.27
CA THR A 112 36.52 6.80 2.56
C THR A 112 35.08 6.30 2.76
N PHE A 113 34.10 6.93 2.10
CA PHE A 113 32.71 6.48 2.12
C PHE A 113 32.55 5.09 1.49
N PHE A 114 33.31 4.82 0.42
CA PHE A 114 33.25 3.54 -0.33
C PHE A 114 34.01 2.43 0.37
N ASP A 115 35.07 2.75 1.14
CA ASP A 115 35.88 1.77 1.86
C ASP A 115 35.08 1.02 2.94
N HIS A 116 34.07 1.67 3.52
CA HIS A 116 33.26 1.11 4.62
C HIS A 116 31.91 0.58 4.19
N ARG A 117 31.54 0.68 2.91
CA ARG A 117 30.19 0.30 2.43
C ARG A 117 30.24 -0.69 1.27
N ALA A 118 29.51 -1.79 1.39
CA ALA A 118 29.40 -2.78 0.31
C ALA A 118 28.66 -2.16 -0.90
N VAL A 119 29.26 -2.29 -2.09
CA VAL A 119 28.69 -1.81 -3.36
C VAL A 119 27.26 -2.33 -3.58
N GLY A 120 26.99 -3.58 -3.20
CA GLY A 120 25.65 -4.17 -3.30
C GLY A 120 24.58 -3.41 -2.50
N THR A 121 24.93 -2.84 -1.35
CA THR A 121 24.01 -2.01 -0.54
C THR A 121 23.66 -0.72 -1.27
N LEU A 122 24.63 -0.08 -1.92
CA LEU A 122 24.40 1.13 -2.70
C LEU A 122 23.51 0.84 -3.92
N ILE A 123 23.79 -0.23 -4.67
CA ILE A 123 22.96 -0.67 -5.80
C ILE A 123 21.53 -0.96 -5.33
N SER A 124 21.36 -1.59 -4.17
CA SER A 124 20.03 -1.87 -3.60
C SER A 124 19.25 -0.58 -3.34
N LYS A 125 19.88 0.48 -2.84
CA LYS A 125 19.23 1.78 -2.64
C LYS A 125 18.72 2.39 -3.96
N PHE A 126 19.51 2.33 -5.03
CA PHE A 126 19.12 2.83 -6.35
C PHE A 126 17.98 2.04 -7.00
N THR A 127 17.92 0.72 -6.75
CA THR A 127 16.98 -0.18 -7.41
C THR A 127 15.72 -0.39 -6.57
N PHE A 128 15.87 -0.81 -5.31
CA PHE A 128 14.75 -1.21 -4.47
C PHE A 128 14.17 -0.06 -3.65
N ASP A 129 15.00 0.70 -2.92
CA ASP A 129 14.48 1.72 -2.01
C ASP A 129 13.75 2.82 -2.78
N VAL A 130 14.33 3.34 -3.87
CA VAL A 130 13.68 4.35 -4.70
C VAL A 130 12.36 3.83 -5.28
N THR A 131 12.32 2.57 -5.71
CA THR A 131 11.09 1.95 -6.22
C THR A 131 10.04 1.79 -5.12
N GLN A 132 10.44 1.46 -3.90
CA GLN A 132 9.52 1.41 -2.76
C GLN A 132 8.92 2.78 -2.41
N VAL A 133 9.71 3.85 -2.47
CA VAL A 133 9.20 5.24 -2.31
C VAL A 133 8.12 5.53 -3.34
N SER A 134 8.37 5.21 -4.59
CA SER A 134 7.42 5.37 -5.70
C SER A 134 6.12 4.61 -5.46
N GLN A 135 6.21 3.31 -5.16
CA GLN A 135 5.05 2.46 -4.90
C GLN A 135 4.24 2.94 -3.69
N ALA A 136 4.91 3.35 -2.62
CA ALA A 136 4.25 3.90 -1.44
C ALA A 136 3.51 5.20 -1.77
N THR A 137 4.14 6.13 -2.48
CA THR A 137 3.54 7.41 -2.89
C THR A 137 2.29 7.18 -3.74
N THR A 138 2.39 6.33 -4.78
CA THR A 138 1.26 5.98 -5.66
C THR A 138 0.11 5.33 -4.88
N ARG A 139 0.44 4.34 -4.02
CA ARG A 139 -0.56 3.61 -3.26
C ARG A 139 -1.27 4.49 -2.25
N VAL A 140 -0.50 5.31 -1.51
CA VAL A 140 -1.04 6.25 -0.53
C VAL A 140 -1.97 7.26 -1.21
N LEU A 141 -1.54 7.85 -2.32
CA LEU A 141 -2.36 8.81 -3.07
C LEU A 141 -3.68 8.17 -3.52
N THR A 142 -3.62 6.99 -4.14
CA THR A 142 -4.81 6.29 -4.62
C THR A 142 -5.77 5.95 -3.48
N VAL A 143 -5.27 5.42 -2.37
CA VAL A 143 -6.12 5.01 -1.25
C VAL A 143 -6.68 6.22 -0.49
N VAL A 144 -5.85 7.22 -0.21
CA VAL A 144 -6.31 8.41 0.55
C VAL A 144 -7.27 9.26 -0.26
N VAL A 145 -7.02 9.47 -1.55
CA VAL A 145 -7.90 10.33 -2.37
C VAL A 145 -9.06 9.54 -2.94
N LYS A 146 -8.78 8.52 -3.77
CA LYS A 146 -9.82 7.79 -4.49
C LYS A 146 -10.71 6.97 -3.55
N ASP A 147 -10.11 6.10 -2.72
CA ASP A 147 -10.90 5.17 -1.90
C ASP A 147 -11.67 5.91 -0.79
N SER A 148 -11.10 6.98 -0.22
CA SER A 148 -11.84 7.80 0.75
C SER A 148 -13.00 8.54 0.07
N ALA A 149 -12.81 9.08 -1.14
CA ALA A 149 -13.89 9.73 -1.89
C ALA A 149 -14.98 8.72 -2.27
N VAL A 150 -14.64 7.51 -2.67
CA VAL A 150 -15.60 6.42 -2.93
C VAL A 150 -16.40 6.08 -1.68
N ILE A 151 -15.75 5.95 -0.51
CA ILE A 151 -16.45 5.69 0.76
C ILE A 151 -17.42 6.81 1.07
N VAL A 152 -17.01 8.06 0.95
CA VAL A 152 -17.88 9.22 1.21
C VAL A 152 -19.06 9.23 0.23
N ALA A 153 -18.82 9.05 -1.07
CA ALA A 153 -19.87 9.06 -2.08
C ALA A 153 -20.92 7.95 -1.83
N LEU A 154 -20.45 6.72 -1.54
CA LEU A 154 -21.35 5.60 -1.26
C LEU A 154 -22.10 5.78 0.07
N LEU A 155 -21.45 6.30 1.12
CA LEU A 155 -22.12 6.61 2.38
C LEU A 155 -23.21 7.67 2.19
N CYS A 156 -22.92 8.77 1.48
CA CYS A 156 -23.91 9.78 1.15
C CYS A 156 -25.10 9.15 0.40
N TYR A 157 -24.86 8.28 -0.55
CA TYR A 157 -25.91 7.58 -1.29
C TYR A 157 -26.72 6.63 -0.40
N LEU A 158 -26.10 5.89 0.52
CA LEU A 158 -26.79 5.02 1.48
C LEU A 158 -27.69 5.81 2.44
N PHE A 159 -27.21 6.97 2.92
CA PHE A 159 -28.03 7.87 3.74
C PHE A 159 -29.21 8.49 2.96
N TYR A 160 -29.00 8.77 1.67
CA TYR A 160 -30.08 9.24 0.80
C TYR A 160 -31.16 8.18 0.58
N LEU A 161 -30.78 6.89 0.42
CA LEU A 161 -31.73 5.80 0.23
C LEU A 161 -32.57 5.52 1.49
N ASN A 162 -31.89 5.27 2.61
CA ASN A 162 -32.56 5.03 3.90
C ASN A 162 -31.59 5.31 5.05
N TRP A 163 -31.86 6.33 5.82
CA TRP A 163 -31.00 6.75 6.92
C TRP A 163 -31.00 5.77 8.11
N GLY A 164 -32.11 5.05 8.33
CA GLY A 164 -32.22 4.03 9.38
C GLY A 164 -31.31 2.84 9.12
N LEU A 165 -31.33 2.31 7.88
CA LEU A 165 -30.44 1.23 7.45
C LEU A 165 -28.97 1.68 7.40
N ALA A 166 -28.72 2.92 6.95
CA ALA A 166 -27.37 3.49 6.97
C ALA A 166 -26.85 3.66 8.40
N GLY A 167 -27.69 4.06 9.34
CA GLY A 167 -27.37 4.11 10.76
C GLY A 167 -27.01 2.73 11.34
N LEU A 168 -27.78 1.68 10.98
CA LEU A 168 -27.47 0.30 11.36
C LEU A 168 -26.11 -0.14 10.84
N LEU A 169 -25.78 0.18 9.58
CA LEU A 169 -24.46 -0.10 8.99
C LEU A 169 -23.32 0.55 9.80
N LEU A 170 -23.52 1.81 10.22
CA LEU A 170 -22.53 2.49 11.06
C LEU A 170 -22.39 1.86 12.45
N ILE A 171 -23.47 1.32 13.03
CA ILE A 171 -23.42 0.60 14.31
C ILE A 171 -22.67 -0.73 14.15
N LEU A 172 -22.76 -1.40 12.99
CA LEU A 172 -22.05 -2.65 12.71
C LEU A 172 -20.57 -2.45 12.38
N ALA A 173 -20.16 -1.27 11.90
CA ALA A 173 -18.78 -1.00 11.52
C ALA A 173 -17.78 -1.09 12.71
N PRO A 174 -18.04 -0.55 13.91
CA PRO A 174 -17.14 -0.66 15.06
C PRO A 174 -16.85 -2.11 15.52
N PRO A 175 -17.84 -3.03 15.67
CA PRO A 175 -17.57 -4.43 15.98
C PRO A 175 -16.65 -5.11 14.96
N ILE A 176 -16.90 -4.90 13.65
CA ILE A 176 -16.06 -5.42 12.57
C ILE A 176 -14.63 -4.84 12.68
N GLY A 177 -14.52 -3.54 12.88
CA GLY A 177 -13.24 -2.85 13.10
C GLY A 177 -12.47 -3.39 14.30
N LEU A 178 -13.16 -3.67 15.40
CA LEU A 178 -12.57 -4.25 16.63
C LEU A 178 -12.02 -5.66 16.38
N VAL A 179 -12.77 -6.50 15.68
CA VAL A 179 -12.32 -7.84 15.28
C VAL A 179 -11.08 -7.73 14.41
N MET A 180 -11.11 -6.87 13.36
CA MET A 180 -9.96 -6.63 12.48
C MET A 180 -8.74 -6.13 13.22
N TYR A 181 -8.90 -5.22 14.17
CA TYR A 181 -7.81 -4.71 15.01
C TYR A 181 -7.16 -5.83 15.84
N ARG A 182 -7.98 -6.66 16.53
CA ARG A 182 -7.48 -7.79 17.32
C ARG A 182 -6.75 -8.83 16.47
N VAL A 183 -7.31 -9.16 15.33
CA VAL A 183 -6.68 -10.09 14.38
C VAL A 183 -5.35 -9.53 13.86
N SER A 184 -5.32 -8.27 13.42
CA SER A 184 -4.11 -7.62 12.92
C SER A 184 -3.00 -7.57 13.98
N ARG A 185 -3.36 -7.37 15.25
CA ARG A 185 -2.41 -7.40 16.37
C ARG A 185 -1.84 -8.81 16.56
N ARG A 186 -2.69 -9.84 16.59
CA ARG A 186 -2.26 -11.24 16.68
C ARG A 186 -1.40 -11.67 15.50
N MET A 187 -1.77 -11.27 14.28
CA MET A 187 -0.99 -11.53 13.07
C MET A 187 0.42 -10.96 13.18
N ARG A 188 0.57 -9.70 13.61
CA ARG A 188 1.88 -9.06 13.80
C ARG A 188 2.75 -9.80 14.80
N GLU A 189 2.18 -10.25 15.91
CA GLU A 189 2.92 -11.03 16.90
C GLU A 189 3.41 -12.38 16.33
N LYS A 190 2.52 -13.11 15.63
CA LYS A 190 2.88 -14.40 15.01
C LYS A 190 3.88 -14.21 13.85
N SER A 191 3.75 -13.15 13.06
CA SER A 191 4.73 -12.81 12.02
C SER A 191 6.11 -12.49 12.60
N ARG A 192 6.19 -11.81 13.75
CA ARG A 192 7.46 -11.58 14.46
C ARG A 192 8.13 -12.89 14.88
N GLN A 193 7.34 -13.81 15.45
CA GLN A 193 7.84 -15.13 15.86
C GLN A 193 8.35 -15.93 14.65
N LEU A 194 7.64 -15.86 13.52
CA LEU A 194 8.06 -16.45 12.26
C LEU A 194 9.37 -15.85 11.75
N GLN A 195 9.49 -14.52 11.73
CA GLN A 195 10.72 -13.84 11.29
C GLN A 195 11.93 -14.21 12.16
N ALA A 196 11.74 -14.29 13.48
CA ALA A 196 12.79 -14.75 14.39
C ALA A 196 13.20 -16.21 14.14
N SER A 197 12.23 -17.08 13.76
CA SER A 197 12.50 -18.47 13.43
C SER A 197 13.24 -18.61 12.09
N ILE A 198 12.88 -17.80 11.08
CA ILE A 198 13.60 -17.73 9.79
C ILE A 198 15.00 -17.19 10.00
N GLY A 199 15.19 -16.19 10.86
CA GLY A 199 16.51 -15.66 11.22
C GLY A 199 17.42 -16.75 11.80
N ARG A 200 16.91 -17.58 12.73
CA ARG A 200 17.67 -18.73 13.28
C ARG A 200 18.00 -19.78 12.21
N LEU A 201 17.06 -20.06 11.31
CA LEU A 201 17.29 -20.98 10.19
C LEU A 201 18.42 -20.47 9.28
N ASN A 202 18.41 -19.19 8.93
CA ASN A 202 19.46 -18.57 8.12
C ASN A 202 20.81 -18.59 8.84
N GLN A 203 20.83 -18.34 10.16
CA GLN A 203 22.04 -18.41 10.96
C GLN A 203 22.64 -19.82 10.95
N ILE A 204 21.84 -20.89 11.15
CA ILE A 204 22.30 -22.27 11.09
C ILE A 204 22.84 -22.59 9.69
N ALA A 205 22.17 -22.17 8.64
CA ALA A 205 22.63 -22.37 7.28
C ALA A 205 23.99 -21.66 7.03
N GLU A 206 24.13 -20.41 7.47
CA GLU A 206 25.35 -19.64 7.35
C GLU A 206 26.52 -20.29 8.13
N GLU A 207 26.28 -20.70 9.38
CA GLU A 207 27.24 -21.42 10.21
C GLU A 207 27.70 -22.71 9.52
N SER A 208 26.78 -23.54 8.99
CA SER A 208 27.07 -24.78 8.30
C SER A 208 27.85 -24.58 7.00
N ILE A 209 27.55 -23.50 6.25
CA ILE A 209 28.25 -23.13 5.01
C ILE A 209 29.67 -22.67 5.33
N ARG A 210 29.84 -21.81 6.34
CA ARG A 210 31.17 -21.33 6.76
C ARG A 210 32.01 -22.44 7.36
N GLY A 211 31.41 -23.28 8.24
CA GLY A 211 32.05 -24.40 8.91
C GLY A 211 32.01 -25.71 8.13
N HIS A 212 31.86 -25.70 6.80
CA HIS A 212 31.72 -26.94 6.00
C HIS A 212 32.94 -27.88 6.09
N ARG A 213 34.15 -27.35 6.33
CA ARG A 213 35.35 -28.14 6.51
C ARG A 213 35.35 -28.88 7.84
N GLU A 214 34.98 -28.18 8.90
CA GLU A 214 34.88 -28.73 10.27
C GLU A 214 33.84 -29.84 10.32
N ILE A 215 32.67 -29.63 9.69
CA ILE A 215 31.58 -30.63 9.60
C ILE A 215 32.11 -31.93 8.95
N LYS A 216 32.97 -31.83 7.92
CA LYS A 216 33.58 -32.98 7.25
C LYS A 216 34.65 -33.64 8.11
N ILE A 217 35.54 -32.87 8.76
CA ILE A 217 36.64 -33.36 9.58
C ILE A 217 36.10 -34.11 10.82
N TYR A 218 35.09 -33.56 11.48
CA TYR A 218 34.52 -34.13 12.71
C TYR A 218 33.33 -35.06 12.46
N ALA A 219 33.03 -35.40 11.20
CA ALA A 219 31.88 -36.23 10.81
C ALA A 219 30.53 -35.71 11.37
N GLY A 220 30.40 -34.39 11.57
CA GLY A 220 29.22 -33.73 12.20
C GLY A 220 27.97 -33.63 11.32
N ARG A 221 27.92 -34.32 10.17
CA ARG A 221 26.86 -34.24 9.17
C ARG A 221 25.45 -34.49 9.76
N GLU A 222 25.28 -35.58 10.49
CA GLU A 222 23.95 -35.95 11.04
C GLU A 222 23.50 -34.99 12.12
N PHE A 223 24.42 -34.45 12.90
CA PHE A 223 24.14 -33.42 13.91
C PHE A 223 23.62 -32.16 13.25
N GLU A 224 24.28 -31.62 12.21
CA GLU A 224 23.88 -30.42 11.51
C GLU A 224 22.55 -30.61 10.75
N ILE A 225 22.33 -31.78 10.12
CA ILE A 225 21.04 -32.10 9.49
C ILE A 225 19.90 -32.11 10.52
N GLY A 226 20.14 -32.71 11.70
CA GLY A 226 19.15 -32.73 12.80
C GLY A 226 18.82 -31.34 13.31
N ARG A 227 19.85 -30.50 13.52
CA ARG A 227 19.74 -29.11 13.95
C ARG A 227 18.94 -28.29 12.95
N PHE A 228 19.22 -28.42 11.66
CA PHE A 228 18.53 -27.71 10.59
C PHE A 228 17.08 -28.18 10.42
N ARG A 229 16.82 -29.49 10.51
CA ARG A 229 15.45 -30.05 10.49
C ARG A 229 14.57 -29.50 11.63
N THR A 230 15.14 -29.35 12.82
CA THR A 230 14.43 -28.76 13.96
C THR A 230 14.06 -27.31 13.66
N ALA A 231 14.99 -26.51 13.14
CA ALA A 231 14.75 -25.12 12.77
C ALA A 231 13.69 -24.97 11.67
N ILE A 232 13.71 -25.84 10.64
CA ILE A 232 12.67 -25.88 9.59
C ILE A 232 11.30 -26.19 10.19
N ASN A 233 11.22 -27.18 11.09
CA ASN A 233 9.95 -27.56 11.70
C ASN A 233 9.39 -26.44 12.58
N ASP A 234 10.24 -25.72 13.30
CA ASP A 234 9.83 -24.54 14.08
C ASP A 234 9.30 -23.42 13.16
N ALA A 235 10.01 -23.12 12.08
CA ALA A 235 9.56 -22.15 11.08
C ALA A 235 8.20 -22.56 10.48
N ARG A 236 8.03 -23.84 10.12
CA ARG A 236 6.76 -24.40 9.64
C ARG A 236 5.64 -24.22 10.67
N ARG A 237 5.91 -24.51 11.95
CA ARG A 237 4.90 -24.36 13.03
C ARG A 237 4.45 -22.91 13.18
N PHE A 238 5.38 -21.95 13.16
CA PHE A 238 5.03 -20.54 13.22
C PHE A 238 4.30 -20.07 11.96
N GLN A 239 4.73 -20.51 10.79
CA GLN A 239 4.02 -20.24 9.53
C GLN A 239 2.57 -20.74 9.58
N MET A 240 2.35 -21.95 10.07
CA MET A 240 0.99 -22.50 10.23
C MET A 240 0.13 -21.69 11.21
N LYS A 241 0.70 -21.17 12.30
CA LYS A 241 -0.02 -20.28 13.21
C LYS A 241 -0.44 -18.97 12.54
N VAL A 242 0.39 -18.41 11.66
CA VAL A 242 0.06 -17.24 10.84
C VAL A 242 -1.09 -17.57 9.89
N VAL A 243 -0.99 -18.68 9.16
CA VAL A 243 -2.03 -19.14 8.21
C VAL A 243 -3.35 -19.40 8.93
N GLN A 244 -3.35 -20.09 10.07
CA GLN A 244 -4.55 -20.35 10.87
C GLN A 244 -5.24 -19.07 11.33
N THR A 245 -4.44 -18.07 11.79
CA THR A 245 -4.98 -16.78 12.21
C THR A 245 -5.61 -16.04 11.03
N ALA A 246 -4.96 -16.06 9.87
CA ALA A 246 -5.48 -15.46 8.63
C ALA A 246 -6.75 -16.17 8.16
N ALA A 247 -6.73 -17.51 8.11
CA ALA A 247 -7.85 -18.32 7.65
C ALA A 247 -9.10 -18.18 8.53
N ALA A 248 -8.94 -18.07 9.86
CA ALA A 248 -10.08 -17.86 10.76
C ALA A 248 -10.73 -16.47 10.62
N THR A 249 -10.00 -15.49 10.08
CA THR A 249 -10.49 -14.11 9.95
C THR A 249 -11.63 -14.00 8.95
N VAL A 250 -11.51 -14.67 7.81
CA VAL A 250 -12.51 -14.60 6.72
C VAL A 250 -13.88 -15.09 7.16
N PRO A 251 -14.02 -16.31 7.75
CA PRO A 251 -15.33 -16.80 8.23
C PRO A 251 -15.95 -15.91 9.31
N ILE A 252 -15.14 -15.36 10.23
CA ILE A 252 -15.65 -14.46 11.28
C ILE A 252 -16.25 -13.20 10.68
N ILE A 253 -15.54 -12.59 9.72
CA ILE A 253 -16.04 -11.39 9.03
C ILE A 253 -17.29 -11.73 8.21
N GLN A 254 -17.30 -12.85 7.49
CA GLN A 254 -18.47 -13.28 6.73
C GLN A 254 -19.69 -13.51 7.62
N PHE A 255 -19.50 -14.10 8.80
CA PHE A 255 -20.58 -14.27 9.78
C PHE A 255 -21.13 -12.93 10.27
N LEU A 256 -20.25 -11.98 10.62
CA LEU A 256 -20.68 -10.64 11.03
C LEU A 256 -21.43 -9.90 9.93
N ILE A 257 -20.96 -10.02 8.68
CA ILE A 257 -21.65 -9.45 7.51
C ILE A 257 -23.02 -10.10 7.32
N ALA A 258 -23.10 -11.43 7.43
CA ALA A 258 -24.38 -12.16 7.31
C ALA A 258 -25.39 -11.73 8.39
N CYS A 259 -24.93 -11.57 9.65
CA CYS A 259 -25.77 -11.03 10.72
C CYS A 259 -26.25 -9.60 10.41
N GLY A 260 -25.37 -8.77 9.85
CA GLY A 260 -25.73 -7.43 9.42
C GLY A 260 -26.76 -7.41 8.30
N ILE A 261 -26.58 -8.25 7.29
CA ILE A 261 -27.55 -8.39 6.18
C ILE A 261 -28.88 -8.91 6.71
N ALA A 262 -28.88 -9.91 7.60
CA ALA A 262 -30.10 -10.44 8.20
C ALA A 262 -30.86 -9.35 9.00
N ALA A 263 -30.16 -8.56 9.80
CA ALA A 263 -30.74 -7.43 10.52
C ALA A 263 -31.30 -6.35 9.55
N MET A 264 -30.58 -6.06 8.47
CA MET A 264 -31.05 -5.15 7.42
C MET A 264 -32.31 -5.67 6.74
N ILE A 265 -32.39 -6.96 6.43
CA ILE A 265 -33.61 -7.58 5.84
C ILE A 265 -34.80 -7.41 6.78
N VAL A 266 -34.64 -7.67 8.07
CA VAL A 266 -35.73 -7.53 9.06
C VAL A 266 -36.22 -6.08 9.12
N LEU A 267 -35.33 -5.10 9.14
CA LEU A 267 -35.70 -3.69 9.14
C LEU A 267 -36.34 -3.26 7.82
N ALA A 268 -35.76 -3.68 6.69
CA ALA A 268 -36.31 -3.36 5.36
C ALA A 268 -37.71 -3.95 5.17
N LEU A 269 -38.00 -5.14 5.68
CA LEU A 269 -39.36 -5.73 5.65
C LEU A 269 -40.35 -4.92 6.50
N ARG A 270 -39.90 -4.41 7.66
CA ARG A 270 -40.73 -3.50 8.48
C ARG A 270 -41.01 -2.19 7.78
N ASP A 271 -40.00 -1.57 7.20
CA ASP A 271 -40.09 -0.30 6.49
C ASP A 271 -40.91 -0.45 5.19
N SER A 272 -40.80 -1.58 4.50
CA SER A 272 -41.63 -1.92 3.32
C SER A 272 -43.08 -2.14 3.69
N ALA A 273 -43.37 -2.79 4.82
CA ALA A 273 -44.75 -2.94 5.33
C ALA A 273 -45.38 -1.59 5.72
N ALA A 274 -44.54 -0.60 6.10
CA ALA A 274 -44.95 0.76 6.38
C ALA A 274 -44.98 1.66 5.12
N GLY A 275 -44.66 1.13 3.92
CA GLY A 275 -44.57 1.88 2.67
C GLY A 275 -43.38 2.82 2.53
N ALA A 276 -42.40 2.72 3.44
CA ALA A 276 -41.24 3.61 3.51
C ALA A 276 -40.06 3.19 2.65
N MET A 277 -40.04 1.97 2.07
CA MET A 277 -38.96 1.47 1.25
C MET A 277 -39.45 0.55 0.13
N SER A 278 -38.95 0.80 -1.10
CA SER A 278 -39.23 -0.08 -2.24
C SER A 278 -38.28 -1.30 -2.30
N ARG A 279 -38.63 -2.32 -3.08
CA ARG A 279 -37.77 -3.49 -3.32
C ARG A 279 -36.47 -3.10 -4.03
N SER A 280 -36.56 -2.15 -4.95
CA SER A 280 -35.44 -1.60 -5.71
C SER A 280 -34.48 -0.81 -4.81
N ASP A 281 -35.01 -0.02 -3.84
CA ASP A 281 -34.19 0.67 -2.82
C ASP A 281 -33.38 -0.31 -2.00
N PHE A 282 -33.97 -1.42 -1.59
CA PHE A 282 -33.27 -2.45 -0.84
C PHE A 282 -32.11 -3.09 -1.64
N ILE A 283 -32.37 -3.45 -2.91
CA ILE A 283 -31.34 -4.03 -3.79
C ILE A 283 -30.21 -3.02 -4.04
N ALA A 284 -30.53 -1.76 -4.29
CA ALA A 284 -29.55 -0.68 -4.44
C ALA A 284 -28.72 -0.48 -3.16
N PHE A 285 -29.39 -0.55 -1.99
CA PHE A 285 -28.72 -0.43 -0.68
C PHE A 285 -27.71 -1.57 -0.43
N VAL A 286 -28.12 -2.81 -0.66
CA VAL A 286 -27.24 -3.98 -0.51
C VAL A 286 -26.05 -3.91 -1.47
N THR A 287 -26.29 -3.51 -2.72
CA THR A 287 -25.24 -3.34 -3.73
C THR A 287 -24.25 -2.25 -3.33
N ALA A 288 -24.73 -1.08 -2.90
CA ALA A 288 -23.88 0.01 -2.44
C ALA A 288 -23.04 -0.40 -1.21
N THR A 289 -23.66 -1.16 -0.28
CA THR A 289 -22.95 -1.71 0.90
C THR A 289 -21.85 -2.69 0.49
N ALA A 290 -22.12 -3.55 -0.47
CA ALA A 290 -21.11 -4.50 -1.00
C ALA A 290 -19.93 -3.76 -1.66
N LEU A 291 -20.18 -2.68 -2.39
CA LEU A 291 -19.14 -1.85 -3.00
C LEU A 291 -18.25 -1.14 -1.97
N LEU A 292 -18.72 -0.87 -0.75
CA LEU A 292 -17.92 -0.27 0.33
C LEU A 292 -16.82 -1.21 0.87
N LEU A 293 -16.95 -2.53 0.73
CA LEU A 293 -16.02 -3.49 1.32
C LEU A 293 -14.59 -3.36 0.78
N ALA A 294 -14.45 -3.21 -0.53
CA ALA A 294 -13.13 -3.15 -1.17
C ALA A 294 -12.32 -1.89 -0.79
N PRO A 295 -12.85 -0.66 -0.90
CA PRO A 295 -12.12 0.55 -0.50
C PRO A 295 -11.84 0.59 1.00
N THR A 296 -12.76 0.13 1.86
CA THR A 296 -12.55 0.07 3.30
C THR A 296 -11.39 -0.87 3.65
N LYS A 297 -11.30 -2.05 3.01
CA LYS A 297 -10.19 -2.98 3.20
C LYS A 297 -8.84 -2.37 2.76
N ARG A 298 -8.81 -1.63 1.65
CA ARG A 298 -7.57 -0.95 1.20
C ARG A 298 -7.15 0.16 2.17
N LEU A 299 -8.09 0.93 2.69
CA LEU A 299 -7.83 2.00 3.65
C LEU A 299 -7.22 1.45 4.96
N THR A 300 -7.70 0.31 5.47
CA THR A 300 -7.14 -0.31 6.68
C THR A 300 -5.70 -0.80 6.50
N GLY A 301 -5.32 -1.18 5.28
CA GLY A 301 -3.97 -1.65 4.94
C GLY A 301 -2.95 -0.56 4.63
N ILE A 302 -3.36 0.70 4.56
CA ILE A 302 -2.49 1.80 4.09
C ILE A 302 -1.27 2.04 4.98
N ASN A 303 -1.39 1.79 6.29
CA ASN A 303 -0.32 2.05 7.26
C ASN A 303 0.96 1.25 6.97
N GLU A 304 0.83 0.04 6.41
CA GLU A 304 1.97 -0.79 6.04
C GLU A 304 2.77 -0.15 4.88
N PHE A 305 2.05 0.33 3.84
CA PHE A 305 2.69 1.01 2.71
C PHE A 305 3.33 2.33 3.14
N LEU A 306 2.68 3.07 4.04
CA LEU A 306 3.21 4.28 4.64
C LEU A 306 4.54 4.02 5.36
N GLN A 307 4.60 3.02 6.24
CA GLN A 307 5.82 2.69 7.01
C GLN A 307 6.96 2.23 6.10
N ARG A 308 6.68 1.39 5.10
CA ARG A 308 7.69 0.97 4.11
C ARG A 308 8.21 2.15 3.30
N GLY A 309 7.30 3.04 2.87
CA GLY A 309 7.66 4.24 2.11
C GLY A 309 8.52 5.21 2.90
N ILE A 310 8.23 5.41 4.21
CA ILE A 310 9.05 6.24 5.09
C ILE A 310 10.46 5.65 5.21
N ALA A 311 10.57 4.37 5.56
CA ALA A 311 11.87 3.71 5.74
C ALA A 311 12.71 3.76 4.45
N ALA A 312 12.08 3.54 3.29
CA ALA A 312 12.75 3.65 2.00
C ALA A 312 13.18 5.09 1.69
N ALA A 313 12.33 6.08 1.98
CA ALA A 313 12.65 7.48 1.78
C ALA A 313 13.77 7.94 2.72
N GLU A 314 13.80 7.49 3.98
CA GLU A 314 14.91 7.72 4.91
C GLU A 314 16.23 7.20 4.34
N SER A 315 16.24 5.98 3.80
CA SER A 315 17.43 5.38 3.17
C SER A 315 17.91 6.18 1.96
N VAL A 316 16.98 6.66 1.12
CA VAL A 316 17.26 7.44 -0.09
C VAL A 316 17.79 8.83 0.28
N PHE A 317 17.11 9.55 1.17
CA PHE A 317 17.53 10.88 1.60
C PHE A 317 18.83 10.86 2.40
N ALA A 318 19.08 9.82 3.19
CA ALA A 318 20.36 9.66 3.86
C ALA A 318 21.54 9.57 2.88
N LEU A 319 21.36 9.02 1.67
CA LEU A 319 22.38 9.03 0.64
C LEU A 319 22.47 10.39 -0.06
N ILE A 320 21.34 11.07 -0.29
CA ILE A 320 21.30 12.41 -0.93
C ILE A 320 21.94 13.46 -0.02
N ASP A 321 21.78 13.33 1.30
CA ASP A 321 22.25 14.30 2.30
C ASP A 321 23.64 13.95 2.88
N GLU A 322 24.28 12.87 2.39
CA GLU A 322 25.65 12.51 2.81
C GLU A 322 26.62 13.65 2.44
N ALA A 323 27.58 13.90 3.32
CA ALA A 323 28.53 14.99 3.15
C ALA A 323 29.43 14.74 1.94
N ARG A 324 29.52 15.74 1.06
CA ARG A 324 30.39 15.70 -0.12
C ARG A 324 31.85 15.91 0.26
N GLU A 325 32.74 15.49 -0.62
CA GLU A 325 34.14 15.79 -0.49
C GLU A 325 34.38 17.32 -0.56
N PRO A 326 35.16 17.89 0.38
CA PRO A 326 35.48 19.31 0.32
C PRO A 326 36.18 19.66 -1.00
N SER A 327 35.68 20.68 -1.71
CA SER A 327 36.24 21.11 -3.01
C SER A 327 37.02 22.43 -2.93
N ASP A 328 37.55 22.73 -1.76
CA ASP A 328 38.27 23.98 -1.44
C ASP A 328 39.77 23.94 -1.79
N GLY A 329 40.16 23.02 -2.63
CA GLY A 329 41.52 22.90 -3.13
C GLY A 329 41.94 24.08 -4.04
N ILE A 330 43.25 24.35 -4.09
CA ILE A 330 43.83 25.39 -4.94
C ILE A 330 43.76 24.94 -6.41
N ARG A 331 43.17 25.75 -7.27
CA ARG A 331 43.16 25.52 -8.72
C ARG A 331 44.51 25.91 -9.33
N LEU A 332 45.27 24.89 -9.77
CA LEU A 332 46.54 25.11 -10.45
C LEU A 332 46.30 25.29 -11.95
N GLU A 333 46.69 26.47 -12.51
CA GLU A 333 46.55 26.74 -13.94
C GLU A 333 47.58 25.97 -14.80
N ARG A 334 48.77 25.68 -14.25
CA ARG A 334 49.86 24.96 -14.92
C ARG A 334 50.64 24.12 -13.95
N VAL A 335 50.67 22.81 -14.16
CA VAL A 335 51.43 21.87 -13.33
C VAL A 335 52.64 21.37 -14.10
N ARG A 336 53.86 21.48 -13.52
CA ARG A 336 55.10 20.95 -14.12
C ARG A 336 55.22 19.43 -14.02
N GLY A 337 54.44 18.81 -13.14
CA GLY A 337 54.44 17.36 -12.91
C GLY A 337 55.51 16.87 -11.95
N ASP A 338 56.27 17.75 -11.32
CA ASP A 338 57.22 17.37 -10.31
C ASP A 338 56.53 17.05 -8.98
N ILE A 339 56.68 15.87 -8.46
CA ILE A 339 56.07 15.40 -7.21
C ILE A 339 57.15 15.06 -6.22
N GLU A 340 57.18 15.72 -5.08
CA GLU A 340 58.13 15.44 -4.00
C GLU A 340 57.38 15.07 -2.72
N PHE A 341 57.66 13.91 -2.15
CA PHE A 341 57.14 13.45 -0.87
C PHE A 341 58.14 13.73 0.23
N ARG A 342 57.83 14.62 1.18
CA ARG A 342 58.63 14.92 2.36
C ARG A 342 57.90 14.54 3.60
N ASP A 343 58.42 13.57 4.36
CA ASP A 343 57.87 13.09 5.64
C ASP A 343 56.37 12.80 5.63
N VAL A 344 55.87 12.18 4.57
CA VAL A 344 54.46 11.87 4.39
C VAL A 344 54.11 10.60 5.16
N CYS A 345 53.24 10.75 6.17
CA CYS A 345 52.59 9.62 6.87
C CYS A 345 51.12 9.51 6.46
N VAL A 346 50.72 8.33 6.02
CA VAL A 346 49.31 8.02 5.71
C VAL A 346 48.77 7.05 6.75
N ARG A 347 47.64 7.39 7.38
CA ARG A 347 46.98 6.50 8.32
C ARG A 347 45.64 6.12 7.71
N TYR A 348 45.44 4.81 7.50
CA TYR A 348 44.17 4.25 7.04
C TYR A 348 43.23 4.03 8.20
#